data_5d5deba6209241bcea45a90246b1f585
#
_entry.id   5d5deba6209241bcea45a90246b1f585
#
_cell.length_a   1.000
_cell.length_b   1.000
_cell.length_c   1.000
_cell.angle_alpha   90.00
_cell.angle_beta   90.00
_cell.angle_gamma   90.00
#
_symmetry.space_group_name_H-M   'P 1'
#
loop_
_entity.id
_entity.type
_entity.pdbx_description
1 polymer ?
#
loop_
_entity_poly.entity_id
_entity_poly.type
_entity_poly.pdbx_seq_one_letter_code
_entity_poly.pdbx_strand_id
1 'polypeptide(L)'
;MELNKLIKDLKVLKHAGFIDCNIQNILNKLNKVTESIVVDQFVADWFENNKHDLEYNILEYIKYRNYNDQKEEEFLQWLHSSLNNPVETLVKMKMYGYKVKEEIKYNVKVVETKQILYKGDFSVKFVDIYNTTQHKKYEFTKEELNNYGMAYVFDNKGFKVEEVEG
;
A
#
# COMPACT_ATOMS: atom_id res chain seq x y z
N MET A 1 -2.41 3.19 -22.85
CA MET A 1 -2.49 4.59 -23.31
C MET A 1 -3.78 4.89 -24.08
N GLU A 2 -4.28 4.02 -24.94
CA GLU A 2 -5.51 4.25 -25.73
C GLU A 2 -6.79 4.22 -24.88
N LEU A 3 -6.89 3.34 -23.87
CA LEU A 3 -8.10 3.18 -23.06
C LEU A 3 -8.40 4.44 -22.21
N ASN A 4 -7.37 5.03 -21.60
CA ASN A 4 -7.54 6.28 -20.84
C ASN A 4 -7.93 7.46 -21.73
N LYS A 5 -7.45 7.49 -22.98
CA LYS A 5 -7.86 8.49 -23.96
C LYS A 5 -9.33 8.30 -24.33
N LEU A 6 -9.75 7.07 -24.63
CA LEU A 6 -11.14 6.73 -24.93
C LEU A 6 -12.08 7.12 -23.78
N ILE A 7 -11.70 6.84 -22.53
CA ILE A 7 -12.50 7.25 -21.36
C ILE A 7 -12.63 8.78 -21.28
N LYS A 8 -11.54 9.50 -21.55
CA LYS A 8 -11.55 10.99 -21.55
C LYS A 8 -12.47 11.52 -22.65
N ASP A 9 -12.39 10.98 -23.85
CA ASP A 9 -13.19 11.39 -24.99
C ASP A 9 -14.69 11.10 -24.75
N LEU A 10 -15.03 9.95 -24.19
CA LEU A 10 -16.39 9.60 -23.80
C LEU A 10 -16.92 10.52 -22.66
N LYS A 11 -16.07 10.94 -21.71
CA LYS A 11 -16.46 11.90 -20.69
C LYS A 11 -16.75 13.28 -21.28
N VAL A 12 -16.00 13.72 -22.29
CA VAL A 12 -16.28 14.99 -23.02
C VAL A 12 -17.62 14.92 -23.73
N LEU A 13 -17.92 13.83 -24.44
CA LEU A 13 -19.22 13.62 -25.09
C LEU A 13 -20.37 13.62 -24.07
N LYS A 14 -20.14 13.07 -22.90
CA LYS A 14 -21.09 13.15 -21.77
C LYS A 14 -21.43 14.57 -21.39
N HIS A 15 -20.44 15.42 -21.18
CA HIS A 15 -20.66 16.83 -20.80
C HIS A 15 -21.30 17.67 -21.90
N ALA A 16 -21.13 17.25 -23.16
CA ALA A 16 -21.77 17.89 -24.32
C ALA A 16 -23.22 17.46 -24.55
N GLY A 17 -23.79 16.61 -23.68
CA GLY A 17 -25.20 16.21 -23.78
C GLY A 17 -25.48 15.10 -24.81
N PHE A 18 -24.47 14.47 -25.41
CA PHE A 18 -24.60 13.40 -26.42
C PHE A 18 -24.71 11.99 -25.79
N ILE A 19 -25.30 11.84 -24.60
CA ILE A 19 -25.31 10.53 -23.93
C ILE A 19 -26.69 9.90 -23.89
N ASP A 20 -26.73 8.69 -24.45
CA ASP A 20 -27.76 7.71 -24.15
C ASP A 20 -27.31 6.77 -23.00
N CYS A 21 -28.25 5.93 -22.53
CA CYS A 21 -28.02 4.93 -21.48
C CYS A 21 -26.87 3.96 -21.80
N ASN A 22 -26.61 3.68 -23.08
CA ASN A 22 -25.61 2.73 -23.52
C ASN A 22 -24.18 3.25 -23.29
N ILE A 23 -23.94 4.53 -23.60
CA ILE A 23 -22.62 5.16 -23.38
C ILE A 23 -22.31 5.24 -21.88
N GLN A 24 -23.29 5.53 -21.03
CA GLN A 24 -23.10 5.50 -19.59
C GLN A 24 -22.72 4.09 -19.08
N ASN A 25 -23.35 3.05 -19.60
CA ASN A 25 -23.02 1.67 -19.28
C ASN A 25 -21.61 1.28 -19.74
N ILE A 26 -21.20 1.74 -20.93
CA ILE A 26 -19.82 1.55 -21.42
C ILE A 26 -18.82 2.26 -20.54
N LEU A 27 -19.06 3.53 -20.19
CA LEU A 27 -18.20 4.27 -19.26
C LEU A 27 -18.07 3.60 -17.90
N ASN A 28 -19.17 3.08 -17.34
CA ASN A 28 -19.14 2.37 -16.07
C ASN A 28 -18.32 1.08 -16.15
N LYS A 29 -18.43 0.34 -17.23
CA LYS A 29 -17.63 -0.88 -17.48
C LYS A 29 -16.15 -0.51 -17.66
N LEU A 30 -15.82 0.52 -18.43
CA LEU A 30 -14.46 0.97 -18.65
C LEU A 30 -13.82 1.48 -17.35
N ASN A 31 -14.55 2.27 -16.56
CA ASN A 31 -14.06 2.73 -15.25
C ASN A 31 -13.75 1.58 -14.31
N LYS A 32 -14.59 0.52 -14.26
CA LYS A 32 -14.30 -0.69 -13.46
C LYS A 32 -13.02 -1.40 -13.90
N VAL A 33 -12.76 -1.44 -15.20
CA VAL A 33 -11.53 -2.05 -15.75
C VAL A 33 -10.30 -1.20 -15.43
N THR A 34 -10.46 0.12 -15.35
CA THR A 34 -9.39 1.10 -15.08
C THR A 34 -9.41 1.62 -13.65
N GLU A 35 -10.26 1.07 -12.77
CA GLU A 35 -10.15 1.36 -11.33
C GLU A 35 -8.70 1.13 -10.90
N SER A 36 -8.10 2.19 -10.38
CA SER A 36 -6.71 2.16 -9.94
C SER A 36 -6.54 1.02 -8.95
N ILE A 37 -5.75 0.02 -9.33
CA ILE A 37 -5.41 -1.07 -8.42
C ILE A 37 -4.61 -0.45 -7.30
N VAL A 38 -5.04 -0.68 -6.06
CA VAL A 38 -4.32 -0.24 -4.88
C VAL A 38 -3.62 -1.46 -4.29
N VAL A 39 -2.32 -1.37 -4.13
CA VAL A 39 -1.48 -2.46 -3.60
C VAL A 39 -0.63 -1.95 -2.45
N ASP A 40 -0.21 -2.86 -1.58
CA ASP A 40 0.74 -2.55 -0.54
C ASP A 40 2.14 -2.27 -1.13
N GLN A 41 2.99 -1.54 -0.41
CA GLN A 41 4.30 -1.09 -0.89
C GLN A 41 5.18 -2.26 -1.31
N PHE A 42 5.22 -3.36 -0.54
CA PHE A 42 6.05 -4.53 -0.87
C PHE A 42 5.64 -5.21 -2.19
N VAL A 43 4.35 -5.19 -2.54
CA VAL A 43 3.85 -5.68 -3.85
C VAL A 43 4.34 -4.77 -4.97
N ALA A 44 4.26 -3.45 -4.77
CA ALA A 44 4.74 -2.47 -5.72
C ALA A 44 6.25 -2.59 -5.96
N ASP A 45 7.04 -2.74 -4.89
CA ASP A 45 8.49 -2.88 -4.96
C ASP A 45 8.89 -4.15 -5.72
N TRP A 46 8.23 -5.28 -5.41
CA TRP A 46 8.44 -6.52 -6.15
C TRP A 46 8.07 -6.36 -7.63
N PHE A 47 6.93 -5.76 -7.92
CA PHE A 47 6.46 -5.55 -9.29
C PHE A 47 7.45 -4.69 -10.10
N GLU A 48 7.93 -3.56 -9.55
CA GLU A 48 8.88 -2.68 -10.24
C GLU A 48 10.19 -3.40 -10.61
N ASN A 49 10.67 -4.27 -9.73
CA ASN A 49 11.88 -5.06 -9.97
C ASN A 49 11.68 -6.19 -11.00
N ASN A 50 10.44 -6.66 -11.19
CA ASN A 50 10.13 -7.88 -11.96
C ASN A 50 9.25 -7.65 -13.20
N LYS A 51 8.75 -6.43 -13.44
CA LYS A 51 7.75 -6.12 -14.49
C LYS A 51 8.19 -6.38 -15.93
N HIS A 52 9.48 -6.41 -16.20
CA HIS A 52 10.02 -6.64 -17.55
C HIS A 52 9.76 -8.08 -18.02
N ASP A 53 9.99 -9.06 -17.15
CA ASP A 53 9.78 -10.48 -17.41
C ASP A 53 8.74 -11.06 -16.43
N LEU A 54 7.60 -10.35 -16.29
CA LEU A 54 6.61 -10.59 -15.22
C LEU A 54 6.13 -12.05 -15.19
N GLU A 55 5.79 -12.61 -16.36
CA GLU A 55 5.25 -13.95 -16.47
C GLU A 55 6.27 -15.01 -16.01
N TYR A 56 7.52 -14.86 -16.43
CA TYR A 56 8.61 -15.73 -16.02
C TYR A 56 8.86 -15.61 -14.51
N ASN A 57 8.96 -14.40 -13.99
CA ASN A 57 9.23 -14.14 -12.58
C ASN A 57 8.11 -14.68 -11.67
N ILE A 58 6.83 -14.52 -12.05
CA ILE A 58 5.71 -15.14 -11.32
C ILE A 58 5.86 -16.66 -11.27
N LEU A 59 6.18 -17.32 -12.40
CA LEU A 59 6.36 -18.76 -12.45
C LEU A 59 7.52 -19.24 -11.59
N GLU A 60 8.64 -18.53 -11.58
CA GLU A 60 9.79 -18.84 -10.74
C GLU A 60 9.43 -18.74 -9.25
N TYR A 61 8.74 -17.66 -8.83
CA TYR A 61 8.29 -17.51 -7.44
C TYR A 61 7.30 -18.59 -7.00
N ILE A 62 6.40 -19.03 -7.89
CA ILE A 62 5.47 -20.14 -7.59
C ILE A 62 6.22 -21.46 -7.42
N LYS A 63 7.29 -21.71 -8.21
CA LYS A 63 8.08 -22.95 -8.17
C LYS A 63 9.03 -23.03 -6.98
N TYR A 64 9.70 -21.94 -6.66
CA TYR A 64 10.76 -21.90 -5.64
C TYR A 64 10.22 -21.55 -4.25
N ARG A 65 9.47 -22.45 -3.66
CA ARG A 65 8.85 -22.35 -2.33
C ARG A 65 9.82 -22.25 -1.13
N ASN A 66 11.13 -22.29 -1.35
CA ASN A 66 12.14 -22.51 -0.30
C ASN A 66 13.17 -21.38 -0.17
N TYR A 67 12.81 -20.13 -0.35
CA TYR A 67 13.77 -19.05 -0.13
C TYR A 67 13.67 -18.48 1.29
N ASN A 68 14.85 -18.45 1.97
CA ASN A 68 15.04 -17.96 3.34
C ASN A 68 15.24 -16.42 3.43
N ASP A 69 14.70 -15.63 2.53
CA ASP A 69 14.85 -14.18 2.59
C ASP A 69 13.61 -13.54 3.19
N GLN A 70 13.77 -12.92 4.37
CA GLN A 70 12.67 -12.34 5.15
C GLN A 70 11.91 -11.22 4.40
N LYS A 71 12.54 -10.51 3.47
CA LYS A 71 11.88 -9.47 2.67
C LYS A 71 10.97 -10.03 1.57
N GLU A 72 11.25 -11.25 1.12
CA GLU A 72 10.46 -11.94 0.11
C GLU A 72 9.30 -12.72 0.73
N GLU A 73 9.33 -12.93 2.05
CA GLU A 73 8.30 -13.70 2.76
C GLU A 73 6.92 -13.03 2.69
N GLU A 74 6.82 -11.72 2.85
CA GLU A 74 5.56 -10.97 2.75
C GLU A 74 4.95 -11.07 1.36
N PHE A 75 5.77 -10.91 0.31
CA PHE A 75 5.30 -11.05 -1.07
C PHE A 75 4.87 -12.49 -1.39
N LEU A 76 5.60 -13.49 -0.91
CA LEU A 76 5.23 -14.90 -1.08
C LEU A 76 3.91 -15.24 -0.38
N GLN A 77 3.70 -14.75 0.83
CA GLN A 77 2.43 -14.92 1.55
C GLN A 77 1.29 -14.26 0.78
N TRP A 78 1.50 -13.04 0.28
CA TRP A 78 0.53 -12.33 -0.53
C TRP A 78 0.23 -13.08 -1.84
N LEU A 79 1.25 -13.59 -2.53
CA LEU A 79 1.13 -14.33 -3.80
C LEU A 79 0.38 -15.66 -3.63
N HIS A 80 0.49 -16.30 -2.47
CA HIS A 80 -0.20 -17.57 -2.16
C HIS A 80 -1.62 -17.38 -1.63
N SER A 81 -2.02 -16.18 -1.27
CA SER A 81 -3.36 -15.89 -0.81
C SER A 81 -4.32 -15.75 -1.99
N SER A 82 -5.29 -16.66 -2.10
CA SER A 82 -6.34 -16.58 -3.13
C SER A 82 -7.22 -15.33 -2.99
N LEU A 83 -7.28 -14.74 -1.80
CA LEU A 83 -8.05 -13.51 -1.54
C LEU A 83 -7.48 -12.31 -2.31
N ASN A 84 -6.19 -12.31 -2.60
CA ASN A 84 -5.51 -11.20 -3.28
C ASN A 84 -5.64 -11.28 -4.81
N ASN A 85 -6.09 -12.41 -5.38
CA ASN A 85 -6.05 -12.66 -6.82
C ASN A 85 -4.72 -12.22 -7.46
N PRO A 86 -3.58 -12.71 -6.96
CA PRO A 86 -2.28 -12.07 -7.16
C PRO A 86 -1.87 -11.99 -8.63
N VAL A 87 -2.05 -13.07 -9.41
CA VAL A 87 -1.69 -13.07 -10.83
C VAL A 87 -2.52 -12.04 -11.59
N GLU A 88 -3.83 -12.00 -11.35
CA GLU A 88 -4.72 -11.02 -11.99
C GLU A 88 -4.33 -9.59 -11.60
N THR A 89 -4.00 -9.37 -10.33
CA THR A 89 -3.58 -8.07 -9.80
C THR A 89 -2.30 -7.61 -10.50
N LEU A 90 -1.26 -8.44 -10.55
CA LEU A 90 0.02 -8.11 -11.20
C LEU A 90 -0.13 -7.84 -12.71
N VAL A 91 -0.97 -8.63 -13.41
CA VAL A 91 -1.27 -8.41 -14.83
C VAL A 91 -1.99 -7.07 -15.02
N LYS A 92 -2.97 -6.77 -14.19
CA LYS A 92 -3.67 -5.48 -14.23
C LYS A 92 -2.75 -4.31 -13.92
N MET A 93 -1.83 -4.44 -12.95
CA MET A 93 -0.80 -3.43 -12.67
C MET A 93 0.03 -3.12 -13.92
N LYS A 94 0.43 -4.15 -14.66
CA LYS A 94 1.18 -4.01 -15.93
C LYS A 94 0.37 -3.30 -17.01
N MET A 95 -0.92 -3.62 -17.13
CA MET A 95 -1.78 -3.10 -18.20
C MET A 95 -2.33 -1.69 -17.92
N TYR A 96 -2.70 -1.41 -16.68
CA TYR A 96 -3.47 -0.22 -16.32
C TYR A 96 -2.76 0.72 -15.35
N GLY A 97 -1.64 0.29 -14.80
CA GLY A 97 -0.98 0.98 -13.70
C GLY A 97 -1.61 0.66 -12.35
N TYR A 98 -1.05 1.21 -11.30
CA TYR A 98 -1.48 0.99 -9.92
C TYR A 98 -1.21 2.22 -9.06
N LYS A 99 -1.75 2.20 -7.85
CA LYS A 99 -1.41 3.12 -6.77
C LYS A 99 -0.93 2.31 -5.58
N VAL A 100 0.02 2.84 -4.86
CA VAL A 100 0.43 2.28 -3.59
C VAL A 100 -0.55 2.74 -2.52
N LYS A 101 -0.95 1.83 -1.64
CA LYS A 101 -1.77 2.15 -0.49
C LYS A 101 -1.00 3.12 0.40
N GLU A 102 -1.55 4.29 0.61
CA GLU A 102 -0.99 5.24 1.56
C GLU A 102 -1.16 4.67 2.97
N GLU A 103 -0.05 4.34 3.61
CA GLU A 103 -0.04 3.94 5.00
C GLU A 103 0.02 5.19 5.87
N ILE A 104 -1.06 5.43 6.61
CA ILE A 104 -1.05 6.48 7.64
C ILE A 104 -0.10 6.04 8.74
N LYS A 105 0.92 6.86 8.98
CA LYS A 105 1.90 6.65 10.03
C LYS A 105 1.66 7.61 11.18
N TYR A 106 2.07 7.20 12.35
CA TYR A 106 1.83 7.91 13.59
C TYR A 106 3.12 8.05 14.40
N ASN A 107 3.31 9.23 14.99
CA ASN A 107 4.23 9.45 16.07
C ASN A 107 3.48 9.34 17.40
N VAL A 108 4.03 8.59 18.35
CA VAL A 108 3.43 8.41 19.68
C VAL A 108 4.33 9.06 20.73
N LYS A 109 3.79 10.03 21.47
CA LYS A 109 4.50 10.77 22.52
C LYS A 109 3.80 10.59 23.88
N VAL A 110 4.58 10.44 24.94
CA VAL A 110 4.07 10.51 26.31
C VAL A 110 3.78 11.95 26.68
N VAL A 111 2.58 12.26 27.16
CA VAL A 111 2.14 13.65 27.46
C VAL A 111 2.99 14.29 28.55
N GLU A 112 3.30 13.56 29.62
CA GLU A 112 4.02 14.07 30.76
C GLU A 112 5.54 14.23 30.50
N THR A 113 6.19 13.16 30.05
CA THR A 113 7.65 13.12 29.88
C THR A 113 8.14 13.68 28.56
N LYS A 114 7.24 13.87 27.59
CA LYS A 114 7.55 14.27 26.20
C LYS A 114 8.40 13.26 25.43
N GLN A 115 8.61 12.08 26.01
CA GLN A 115 9.30 10.99 25.32
C GLN A 115 8.51 10.51 24.12
N ILE A 116 9.23 10.11 23.06
CA ILE A 116 8.65 9.59 21.82
C ILE A 116 8.92 8.09 21.69
N LEU A 117 7.96 7.35 21.14
CA LEU A 117 8.11 5.94 20.84
C LEU A 117 9.13 5.76 19.70
N TYR A 118 10.02 4.81 19.86
CA TYR A 118 11.13 4.54 18.96
C TYR A 118 11.23 3.04 18.64
N LYS A 119 11.43 2.72 17.35
CA LYS A 119 11.73 1.35 16.88
C LYS A 119 13.19 1.02 17.14
N GLY A 120 13.46 0.22 18.15
CA GLY A 120 14.77 -0.43 18.33
C GLY A 120 14.88 -1.66 17.43
N ASP A 121 16.06 -2.30 17.43
CA ASP A 121 16.31 -3.45 16.54
C ASP A 121 15.45 -4.69 16.89
N PHE A 122 15.05 -4.84 18.15
CA PHE A 122 14.27 -6.00 18.63
C PHE A 122 13.02 -5.61 19.43
N SER A 123 12.81 -4.33 19.72
CA SER A 123 11.70 -3.86 20.57
C SER A 123 11.42 -2.39 20.35
N VAL A 124 10.27 -1.93 20.81
CA VAL A 124 9.94 -0.51 20.88
C VAL A 124 10.17 0.02 22.28
N LYS A 125 10.59 1.28 22.40
CA LYS A 125 10.82 1.96 23.68
C LYS A 125 10.55 3.46 23.57
N PHE A 126 10.21 4.10 24.67
CA PHE A 126 10.16 5.56 24.75
C PHE A 126 11.55 6.14 24.97
N VAL A 127 11.90 7.15 24.20
CA VAL A 127 13.21 7.83 24.25
C VAL A 127 13.02 9.35 24.23
N ASP A 128 14.01 10.05 24.78
CA ASP A 128 14.04 11.51 24.69
C ASP A 128 14.41 11.97 23.27
N ILE A 129 13.77 13.03 22.79
CA ILE A 129 13.86 13.50 21.40
C ILE A 129 15.26 14.00 21.01
N TYR A 130 16.17 14.19 21.95
CA TYR A 130 17.45 14.89 21.76
C TYR A 130 18.45 14.24 20.79
N ASN A 131 18.18 13.04 20.23
CA ASN A 131 19.13 12.30 19.36
C ASN A 131 18.53 11.80 18.03
N THR A 132 17.70 12.57 17.37
CA THR A 132 16.90 12.07 16.24
C THR A 132 17.43 12.45 14.87
N THR A 133 18.43 11.77 14.38
CA THR A 133 18.80 11.79 12.94
C THR A 133 18.04 10.75 12.10
N GLN A 134 17.21 9.90 12.73
CA GLN A 134 16.54 8.77 12.07
C GLN A 134 15.01 8.88 12.20
N HIS A 135 14.39 9.83 11.50
CA HIS A 135 12.95 10.09 11.56
C HIS A 135 12.09 8.83 11.36
N LYS A 136 12.42 7.94 10.41
CA LYS A 136 11.67 6.72 10.12
C LYS A 136 11.52 5.74 11.29
N LYS A 137 12.40 5.77 12.28
CA LYS A 137 12.31 4.91 13.48
C LYS A 137 11.28 5.39 14.51
N TYR A 138 10.64 6.53 14.31
CA TYR A 138 9.60 7.09 15.18
C TYR A 138 8.20 7.01 14.57
N GLU A 139 8.10 6.56 13.32
CA GLU A 139 6.86 6.45 12.56
C GLU A 139 6.33 5.03 12.63
N PHE A 140 5.10 4.88 13.05
CA PHE A 140 4.45 3.57 13.22
C PHE A 140 3.15 3.54 12.46
N THR A 141 2.87 2.45 11.74
CA THR A 141 1.53 2.16 11.27
C THR A 141 0.64 1.73 12.45
N LYS A 142 -0.67 1.79 12.27
CA LYS A 142 -1.61 1.28 13.28
C LYS A 142 -1.43 -0.23 13.50
N GLU A 143 -1.09 -0.96 12.45
CA GLU A 143 -0.84 -2.40 12.51
C GLU A 143 0.44 -2.71 13.31
N GLU A 144 1.53 -1.97 13.07
CA GLU A 144 2.75 -2.11 13.87
C GLU A 144 2.51 -1.86 15.36
N LEU A 145 1.74 -0.79 15.69
CA LEU A 145 1.39 -0.52 17.09
C LEU A 145 0.58 -1.66 17.71
N ASN A 146 -0.34 -2.26 16.96
CA ASN A 146 -1.09 -3.43 17.42
C ASN A 146 -0.15 -4.63 17.67
N ASN A 147 0.76 -4.90 16.74
CA ASN A 147 1.72 -6.02 16.84
C ASN A 147 2.67 -5.87 18.05
N TYR A 148 3.01 -4.63 18.41
CA TYR A 148 3.77 -4.33 19.63
C TYR A 148 2.91 -4.28 20.90
N GLY A 149 1.61 -4.58 20.83
CA GLY A 149 0.69 -4.52 21.97
C GLY A 149 0.38 -3.11 22.45
N MET A 150 0.59 -2.10 21.58
CA MET A 150 0.44 -0.69 21.92
C MET A 150 -0.84 -0.05 21.32
N ALA A 151 -1.83 -0.84 20.94
CA ALA A 151 -3.10 -0.33 20.42
C ALA A 151 -3.77 0.69 21.37
N TYR A 152 -3.57 0.52 22.66
CA TYR A 152 -4.15 1.36 23.71
C TYR A 152 -3.73 2.84 23.66
N VAL A 153 -2.66 3.18 22.93
CA VAL A 153 -2.17 4.58 22.87
C VAL A 153 -3.16 5.52 22.21
N PHE A 154 -4.03 5.00 21.31
CA PHE A 154 -5.04 5.80 20.63
C PHE A 154 -6.16 6.29 21.55
N ASP A 155 -6.48 5.52 22.60
CA ASP A 155 -7.60 5.80 23.51
C ASP A 155 -7.13 6.29 24.88
N ASN A 156 -5.81 6.37 25.10
CA ASN A 156 -5.24 6.72 26.40
C ASN A 156 -4.71 8.17 26.41
N LYS A 157 -5.31 9.01 27.25
CA LYS A 157 -4.94 10.43 27.41
C LYS A 157 -3.52 10.69 27.87
N GLY A 158 -2.80 9.67 28.35
CA GLY A 158 -1.37 9.76 28.69
C GLY A 158 -0.47 9.83 27.47
N PHE A 159 -1.01 9.58 26.27
CA PHE A 159 -0.28 9.62 25.01
C PHE A 159 -0.88 10.65 24.05
N LYS A 160 -0.02 11.26 23.28
CA LYS A 160 -0.37 12.09 22.13
C LYS A 160 0.04 11.33 20.87
N VAL A 161 -0.95 10.97 20.03
CA VAL A 161 -0.74 10.29 18.76
C VAL A 161 -0.95 11.32 17.65
N GLU A 162 0.06 11.54 16.85
CA GLU A 162 0.05 12.52 15.73
C GLU A 162 0.27 11.79 14.41
N GLU A 163 -0.57 12.04 13.42
CA GLU A 163 -0.35 11.56 12.06
C GLU A 163 0.89 12.24 11.48
N VAL A 164 1.69 11.46 10.75
CA VAL A 164 2.85 11.94 10.01
C VAL A 164 2.40 12.17 8.58
N GLU A 165 2.49 13.41 8.12
CA GLU A 165 2.30 13.73 6.71
C GLU A 165 3.46 13.12 5.90
N GLY A 166 3.12 12.32 4.88
CA GLY A 166 4.06 11.62 4.00
C GLY A 166 4.74 12.54 2.99
#